data_d34d917c9183215569e839741f9a2131
#
_entry.id   d34d917c9183215569e839741f9a2131
#
_cell.length_a   1.000
_cell.length_b   1.000
_cell.length_c   1.000
_cell.angle_alpha   90.00
_cell.angle_beta   90.00
_cell.angle_gamma   90.00
#
_symmetry.space_group_name_H-M   'P 1'
#
loop_
_entity.id
_entity.type
_entity.pdbx_description
1 polymer ?
#
loop_
_entity_poly.entity_id
_entity_poly.type
_entity_poly.pdbx_seq_one_letter_code
_entity_poly.pdbx_strand_id
1 'polypeptide(L)'
;TTDLPTQIQIATDLICKFLRMVPTIQEVYIWKGTDYHEIYGLPAGEYIATKVQEKMKISTKYMGNYSWIELQYKDHSKKLFISHHASGGTVYPESAIARDLQGFLKAWGAERLPIKPDIIVRAHNHSFIGIHEHNIRAIQLPCWQFFVPYDNAMKRYPYWQPDIGGVITLFDHKLRTTAWPFTYPNIIDPQSYLKLTKIYGVTGKRLGKK
;
A
#
# COMPACT_ATOMS: atom_id res chain seq x y z
N THR A 1 6.57 12.87 -16.40
CA THR A 1 5.43 12.36 -15.61
C THR A 1 4.28 12.15 -16.57
N THR A 2 3.73 10.94 -16.62
CA THR A 2 2.52 10.64 -17.40
C THR A 2 1.33 11.36 -16.74
N ASP A 3 0.39 11.82 -17.55
CA ASP A 3 -0.87 12.39 -17.05
C ASP A 3 -1.69 11.33 -16.29
N LEU A 4 -2.62 11.77 -15.49
CA LEU A 4 -3.41 10.88 -14.65
C LEU A 4 -4.27 9.89 -15.45
N PRO A 5 -4.93 10.23 -16.57
CA PRO A 5 -5.60 9.26 -17.44
C PRO A 5 -4.68 8.13 -17.92
N THR A 6 -3.48 8.45 -18.34
CA THR A 6 -2.47 7.45 -18.75
C THR A 6 -2.06 6.55 -17.57
N GLN A 7 -1.87 7.10 -16.38
CA GLN A 7 -1.56 6.32 -15.17
C GLN A 7 -2.70 5.34 -14.82
N ILE A 8 -3.95 5.78 -14.91
CA ILE A 8 -5.13 4.93 -14.71
C ILE A 8 -5.18 3.80 -15.73
N GLN A 9 -4.93 4.11 -17.00
CA GLN A 9 -4.91 3.10 -18.05
C GLN A 9 -3.82 2.05 -17.79
N ILE A 10 -2.60 2.49 -17.46
CA ILE A 10 -1.49 1.59 -17.11
C ILE A 10 -1.86 0.71 -15.91
N ALA A 11 -2.38 1.29 -14.83
CA ALA A 11 -2.79 0.54 -13.65
C ALA A 11 -3.87 -0.51 -13.99
N THR A 12 -4.89 -0.12 -14.76
CA THR A 12 -5.94 -1.03 -15.22
C THR A 12 -5.36 -2.20 -16.02
N ASP A 13 -4.47 -1.93 -16.95
CA ASP A 13 -3.90 -2.96 -17.82
C ASP A 13 -2.97 -3.91 -17.05
N LEU A 14 -2.20 -3.39 -16.09
CA LEU A 14 -1.37 -4.20 -15.19
C LEU A 14 -2.22 -5.12 -14.32
N ILE A 15 -3.29 -4.62 -13.72
CA ILE A 15 -4.22 -5.44 -12.93
C ILE A 15 -4.85 -6.51 -13.81
N CYS A 16 -5.35 -6.16 -14.99
CA CYS A 16 -5.92 -7.14 -15.92
C CYS A 16 -4.91 -8.20 -16.38
N LYS A 17 -3.65 -7.80 -16.61
CA LYS A 17 -2.57 -8.75 -16.93
C LYS A 17 -2.32 -9.71 -15.77
N PHE A 18 -2.24 -9.21 -14.55
CA PHE A 18 -2.06 -10.03 -13.36
C PHE A 18 -3.22 -11.02 -13.17
N LEU A 19 -4.46 -10.57 -13.32
CA LEU A 19 -5.65 -11.42 -13.19
C LEU A 19 -5.67 -12.56 -14.23
N ARG A 20 -5.18 -12.32 -15.46
CA ARG A 20 -5.03 -13.40 -16.47
C ARG A 20 -3.98 -14.43 -16.08
N MET A 21 -2.94 -14.01 -15.37
CA MET A 21 -1.88 -14.92 -14.89
C MET A 21 -2.32 -15.77 -13.68
N VAL A 22 -3.31 -15.29 -12.92
CA VAL A 22 -3.83 -15.95 -11.71
C VAL A 22 -5.34 -16.14 -11.84
N PRO A 23 -5.80 -17.09 -12.67
CA PRO A 23 -7.23 -17.23 -13.01
C PRO A 23 -8.10 -17.69 -11.84
N THR A 24 -7.52 -18.06 -10.71
CA THR A 24 -8.23 -18.46 -9.49
C THR A 24 -8.71 -17.28 -8.65
N ILE A 25 -8.33 -16.04 -9.00
CA ILE A 25 -8.80 -14.83 -8.32
C ILE A 25 -10.29 -14.65 -8.60
N GLN A 26 -11.09 -14.57 -7.54
CA GLN A 26 -12.54 -14.43 -7.62
C GLN A 26 -13.01 -12.99 -7.39
N GLU A 27 -12.30 -12.23 -6.58
CA GLU A 27 -12.68 -10.85 -6.24
C GLU A 27 -11.45 -9.93 -6.20
N VAL A 28 -11.68 -8.68 -6.56
CA VAL A 28 -10.68 -7.60 -6.48
C VAL A 28 -11.27 -6.45 -5.67
N TYR A 29 -10.51 -5.94 -4.75
CA TYR A 29 -10.89 -4.79 -3.94
C TYR A 29 -9.88 -3.66 -4.17
N ILE A 30 -10.37 -2.46 -4.38
CA ILE A 30 -9.57 -1.26 -4.63
C ILE A 30 -9.95 -0.20 -3.61
N TRP A 31 -8.97 0.31 -2.87
CA TRP A 31 -9.18 1.38 -1.89
C TRP A 31 -8.76 2.72 -2.46
N LYS A 32 -9.41 3.77 -1.97
CA LYS A 32 -9.07 5.15 -2.27
C LYS A 32 -7.62 5.44 -1.85
N GLY A 33 -6.87 6.10 -2.74
CA GLY A 33 -5.57 6.67 -2.44
C GLY A 33 -5.67 8.02 -1.73
N THR A 34 -4.66 8.86 -1.88
CA THR A 34 -4.70 10.26 -1.47
C THR A 34 -5.53 11.09 -2.45
N ASP A 35 -6.06 12.23 -2.00
CA ASP A 35 -6.86 13.13 -2.85
C ASP A 35 -6.07 13.68 -4.06
N TYR A 36 -4.74 13.65 -4.02
CA TYR A 36 -3.88 13.98 -5.16
C TYR A 36 -4.02 13.03 -6.37
N HIS A 37 -4.63 11.86 -6.16
CA HIS A 37 -4.89 10.87 -7.20
C HIS A 37 -6.34 10.90 -7.70
N GLU A 38 -7.10 11.93 -7.34
CA GLU A 38 -8.48 12.11 -7.77
C GLU A 38 -8.56 12.94 -9.07
N ILE A 39 -9.43 12.55 -9.99
CA ILE A 39 -9.74 13.33 -11.20
C ILE A 39 -11.10 13.99 -11.03
N TYR A 40 -11.15 15.32 -10.93
CA TYR A 40 -12.37 16.13 -11.11
C TYR A 40 -13.65 15.51 -10.47
N GLY A 41 -13.53 14.99 -9.25
CA GLY A 41 -14.67 14.46 -8.51
C GLY A 41 -14.96 12.96 -8.74
N LEU A 42 -14.22 12.28 -9.62
CA LEU A 42 -14.30 10.82 -9.75
C LEU A 42 -13.06 10.18 -9.13
N PRO A 43 -13.22 9.31 -8.12
CA PRO A 43 -12.10 8.57 -7.55
C PRO A 43 -11.42 7.72 -8.62
N ALA A 44 -10.12 7.93 -8.82
CA ALA A 44 -9.34 7.14 -9.78
C ALA A 44 -9.48 5.63 -9.52
N GLY A 45 -9.52 5.23 -8.25
CA GLY A 45 -9.73 3.85 -7.84
C GLY A 45 -11.09 3.28 -8.27
N GLU A 46 -12.16 4.08 -8.25
CA GLU A 46 -13.49 3.66 -8.69
C GLU A 46 -13.52 3.44 -10.21
N TYR A 47 -12.89 4.34 -10.95
CA TYR A 47 -12.78 4.19 -12.40
C TYR A 47 -11.97 2.93 -12.78
N ILE A 48 -10.84 2.68 -12.10
CA ILE A 48 -10.05 1.47 -12.30
C ILE A 48 -10.89 0.23 -11.97
N ALA A 49 -11.62 0.22 -10.85
CA ALA A 49 -12.48 -0.89 -10.46
C ALA A 49 -13.51 -1.22 -11.53
N THR A 50 -14.20 -0.20 -12.04
CA THR A 50 -15.18 -0.35 -13.11
C THR A 50 -14.55 -0.93 -14.38
N LYS A 51 -13.40 -0.40 -14.81
CA LYS A 51 -12.71 -0.87 -16.02
C LYS A 51 -12.17 -2.30 -15.89
N VAL A 52 -11.64 -2.66 -14.73
CA VAL A 52 -11.19 -4.04 -14.45
C VAL A 52 -12.39 -4.99 -14.50
N GLN A 53 -13.50 -4.65 -13.87
CA GLN A 53 -14.73 -5.47 -13.90
C GLN A 53 -15.26 -5.64 -15.31
N GLU A 54 -15.32 -4.57 -16.12
CA GLU A 54 -15.74 -4.61 -17.51
C GLU A 54 -14.86 -5.55 -18.36
N LYS A 55 -13.52 -5.45 -18.22
CA LYS A 55 -12.56 -6.20 -19.03
C LYS A 55 -12.43 -7.66 -18.61
N MET A 56 -12.47 -7.94 -17.31
CA MET A 56 -12.14 -9.26 -16.76
C MET A 56 -13.36 -10.08 -16.35
N LYS A 57 -14.53 -9.46 -16.20
CA LYS A 57 -15.76 -10.07 -15.68
C LYS A 57 -15.60 -10.69 -14.28
N ILE A 58 -14.65 -10.17 -13.51
CA ILE A 58 -14.39 -10.54 -12.12
C ILE A 58 -15.01 -9.46 -11.23
N SER A 59 -15.64 -9.89 -10.11
CA SER A 59 -16.18 -8.96 -9.11
C SER A 59 -15.08 -8.01 -8.64
N THR A 60 -15.22 -6.73 -8.95
CA THR A 60 -14.26 -5.69 -8.57
C THR A 60 -14.99 -4.59 -7.85
N LYS A 61 -14.58 -4.32 -6.60
CA LYS A 61 -15.26 -3.38 -5.70
C LYS A 61 -14.34 -2.23 -5.31
N TYR A 62 -14.86 -1.02 -5.39
CA TYR A 62 -14.22 0.16 -4.82
C TYR A 62 -14.68 0.34 -3.36
N MET A 63 -13.73 0.40 -2.41
CA MET A 63 -13.99 0.32 -0.98
C MET A 63 -13.92 1.67 -0.24
N GLY A 64 -13.62 2.77 -0.97
CA GLY A 64 -13.44 4.08 -0.35
C GLY A 64 -12.20 4.18 0.54
N ASN A 65 -12.26 5.02 1.58
CA ASN A 65 -11.10 5.35 2.42
C ASN A 65 -10.63 4.20 3.31
N TYR A 66 -11.57 3.43 3.85
CA TYR A 66 -11.31 2.28 4.72
C TYR A 66 -12.45 1.29 4.66
N SER A 67 -12.19 0.07 5.04
CA SER A 67 -13.23 -0.96 5.18
C SER A 67 -12.84 -2.04 6.17
N TRP A 68 -13.88 -2.72 6.65
CA TRP A 68 -13.77 -3.98 7.35
C TRP A 68 -14.11 -5.11 6.39
N ILE A 69 -13.28 -6.14 6.37
CA ILE A 69 -13.51 -7.38 5.63
C ILE A 69 -13.52 -8.52 6.64
N GLU A 70 -14.51 -9.35 6.57
CA GLU A 70 -14.53 -10.60 7.31
C GLU A 70 -14.23 -11.77 6.36
N LEU A 71 -13.14 -12.46 6.63
CA LEU A 71 -12.83 -13.72 5.97
C LEU A 71 -13.43 -14.85 6.79
N GLN A 72 -14.25 -15.69 6.16
CA GLN A 72 -14.87 -16.85 6.79
C GLN A 72 -14.40 -18.14 6.13
N TYR A 73 -14.05 -19.11 6.94
CA TYR A 73 -13.77 -20.47 6.47
C TYR A 73 -14.26 -21.47 7.53
N LYS A 74 -15.31 -22.23 7.23
CA LYS A 74 -16.01 -23.08 8.16
C LYS A 74 -16.39 -22.31 9.42
N ASP A 75 -15.97 -22.77 10.60
CA ASP A 75 -16.25 -22.18 11.91
C ASP A 75 -15.24 -21.09 12.31
N HIS A 76 -14.32 -20.74 11.42
CA HIS A 76 -13.28 -19.75 11.67
C HIS A 76 -13.58 -18.45 10.94
N SER A 77 -13.35 -17.32 11.59
CA SER A 77 -13.39 -16.00 10.94
C SER A 77 -12.17 -15.16 11.30
N LYS A 78 -11.81 -14.24 10.42
CA LYS A 78 -10.77 -13.22 10.61
C LYS A 78 -11.27 -11.88 10.12
N LYS A 79 -11.09 -10.85 10.94
CA LYS A 79 -11.54 -9.50 10.69
C LYS A 79 -10.35 -8.63 10.29
N LEU A 80 -10.41 -8.14 9.07
CA LEU A 80 -9.39 -7.28 8.50
C LEU A 80 -9.89 -5.84 8.50
N PHE A 81 -9.08 -4.92 9.00
CA PHE A 81 -9.28 -3.50 8.79
C PHE A 81 -8.24 -3.01 7.77
N ILE A 82 -8.71 -2.43 6.68
CA ILE A 82 -7.86 -1.99 5.56
C ILE A 82 -8.13 -0.52 5.29
N SER A 83 -7.06 0.27 5.16
CA SER A 83 -7.13 1.68 4.81
C SER A 83 -5.84 2.14 4.11
N HIS A 84 -5.95 3.14 3.23
CA HIS A 84 -4.78 3.73 2.59
C HIS A 84 -3.98 4.60 3.57
N HIS A 85 -4.63 5.45 4.33
CA HIS A 85 -3.94 6.37 5.22
C HIS A 85 -3.49 5.72 6.51
N ALA A 86 -2.22 5.97 6.88
CA ALA A 86 -1.74 5.80 8.25
C ALA A 86 -2.04 7.06 9.08
N SER A 87 -2.13 6.92 10.40
CA SER A 87 -2.30 8.03 11.31
C SER A 87 -1.09 8.97 11.27
N GLY A 88 -1.27 10.19 10.78
CA GLY A 88 -0.37 11.34 10.92
C GLY A 88 1.09 11.16 10.50
N GLY A 89 1.72 12.24 10.02
CA GLY A 89 3.14 12.24 9.66
C GLY A 89 4.04 11.86 10.84
N THR A 90 4.86 10.87 10.64
CA THR A 90 5.81 10.36 11.64
C THR A 90 7.23 10.51 11.13
N VAL A 91 8.16 10.73 12.06
CA VAL A 91 9.59 10.82 11.74
C VAL A 91 10.11 9.46 11.25
N TYR A 92 9.54 8.37 11.74
CA TYR A 92 9.90 7.01 11.37
C TYR A 92 8.69 6.28 10.76
N PRO A 93 8.83 5.67 9.57
CA PRO A 93 7.74 4.93 8.93
C PRO A 93 7.11 3.86 9.83
N GLU A 94 7.92 3.20 10.65
CA GLU A 94 7.50 2.14 11.58
C GLU A 94 6.53 2.66 12.64
N SER A 95 6.71 3.91 13.08
CA SER A 95 5.90 4.47 14.15
C SER A 95 4.44 4.72 13.72
N ALA A 96 4.15 4.83 12.44
CA ALA A 96 2.80 5.01 11.93
C ALA A 96 1.93 3.78 12.17
N ILE A 97 2.38 2.62 11.73
CA ILE A 97 1.62 1.37 11.88
C ILE A 97 1.55 0.91 13.34
N ALA A 98 2.62 1.14 14.13
CA ALA A 98 2.62 0.87 15.56
C ALA A 98 1.60 1.74 16.31
N ARG A 99 1.51 3.03 15.96
CA ARG A 99 0.52 3.96 16.54
C ARG A 99 -0.90 3.55 16.20
N ASP A 100 -1.16 3.14 14.97
CA ASP A 100 -2.47 2.63 14.57
C ASP A 100 -2.84 1.39 15.38
N LEU A 101 -1.93 0.42 15.52
CA LEU A 101 -2.16 -0.76 16.34
C LEU A 101 -2.50 -0.40 17.79
N GLN A 102 -1.73 0.48 18.40
CA GLN A 102 -2.00 0.97 19.76
C GLN A 102 -3.32 1.74 19.85
N GLY A 103 -3.66 2.51 18.82
CA GLY A 103 -4.96 3.20 18.73
C GLY A 103 -6.14 2.22 18.73
N PHE A 104 -6.05 1.16 17.93
CA PHE A 104 -7.07 0.09 17.91
C PHE A 104 -7.19 -0.63 19.27
N LEU A 105 -6.04 -0.98 19.87
CA LEU A 105 -6.04 -1.65 21.18
C LEU A 105 -6.68 -0.79 22.27
N LYS A 106 -6.34 0.50 22.32
CA LYS A 106 -6.91 1.45 23.27
C LYS A 106 -8.41 1.65 23.03
N ALA A 107 -8.85 1.82 21.79
CA ALA A 107 -10.25 2.04 21.45
C ALA A 107 -11.09 0.78 21.74
N TRP A 108 -10.55 -0.41 21.45
CA TRP A 108 -11.21 -1.66 21.78
C TRP A 108 -11.27 -1.90 23.31
N GLY A 109 -10.17 -1.69 24.02
CA GLY A 109 -10.13 -1.82 25.48
C GLY A 109 -11.02 -0.82 26.21
N ALA A 110 -11.34 0.33 25.60
CA ALA A 110 -12.28 1.32 26.09
C ALA A 110 -13.73 1.10 25.57
N GLU A 111 -14.01 -0.06 24.98
CA GLU A 111 -15.32 -0.42 24.41
C GLU A 111 -15.88 0.56 23.36
N ARG A 112 -14.99 1.36 22.75
CA ARG A 112 -15.33 2.30 21.69
C ARG A 112 -15.38 1.67 20.29
N LEU A 113 -14.83 0.46 20.15
CA LEU A 113 -14.91 -0.32 18.93
C LEU A 113 -15.69 -1.60 19.21
N PRO A 114 -16.75 -1.90 18.45
CA PRO A 114 -17.53 -3.11 18.62
C PRO A 114 -16.79 -4.38 18.18
N ILE A 115 -15.72 -4.20 17.39
CA ILE A 115 -15.01 -5.29 16.75
C ILE A 115 -13.49 -5.07 16.90
N LYS A 116 -12.79 -6.08 17.39
CA LYS A 116 -11.34 -6.12 17.40
C LYS A 116 -10.83 -6.61 16.04
N PRO A 117 -9.91 -5.91 15.35
CA PRO A 117 -9.29 -6.45 14.15
C PRO A 117 -8.33 -7.59 14.49
N ASP A 118 -8.28 -8.60 13.64
CA ASP A 118 -7.21 -9.61 13.65
C ASP A 118 -6.02 -9.16 12.80
N ILE A 119 -6.32 -8.40 11.73
CA ILE A 119 -5.32 -7.88 10.82
C ILE A 119 -5.63 -6.42 10.51
N ILE A 120 -4.61 -5.58 10.59
CA ILE A 120 -4.66 -4.17 10.16
C ILE A 120 -3.75 -4.04 8.96
N VAL A 121 -4.27 -3.49 7.85
CA VAL A 121 -3.49 -3.25 6.63
C VAL A 121 -3.49 -1.76 6.32
N ARG A 122 -2.30 -1.21 6.12
CA ARG A 122 -2.06 0.20 5.78
C ARG A 122 -1.21 0.32 4.53
N ALA A 123 -1.43 1.38 3.77
CA ALA A 123 -0.56 1.79 2.67
C ALA A 123 0.08 3.16 2.98
N HIS A 124 0.31 3.98 1.98
CA HIS A 124 0.74 5.37 2.01
C HIS A 124 2.23 5.62 2.31
N ASN A 125 2.83 4.92 3.26
CA ASN A 125 4.23 5.20 3.66
C ASN A 125 5.26 4.48 2.78
N HIS A 126 4.83 3.73 1.78
CA HIS A 126 5.68 3.10 0.76
C HIS A 126 6.80 2.20 1.31
N SER A 127 6.66 1.68 2.53
CA SER A 127 7.62 0.77 3.16
C SER A 127 6.91 -0.46 3.70
N PHE A 128 7.52 -1.63 3.55
CA PHE A 128 7.00 -2.84 4.18
C PHE A 128 7.36 -2.87 5.66
N ILE A 129 6.34 -2.98 6.51
CA ILE A 129 6.51 -3.18 7.95
C ILE A 129 5.47 -4.18 8.42
N GLY A 130 5.91 -5.18 9.17
CA GLY A 130 5.03 -6.16 9.81
C GLY A 130 5.22 -6.12 11.33
N ILE A 131 4.13 -5.92 12.06
CA ILE A 131 4.10 -5.96 13.54
C ILE A 131 3.11 -7.03 13.95
N HIS A 132 3.44 -7.80 14.97
CA HIS A 132 2.53 -8.75 15.59
C HIS A 132 2.49 -8.53 17.10
N GLU A 133 1.37 -8.07 17.60
CA GLU A 133 1.19 -7.77 19.01
C GLU A 133 -0.27 -8.06 19.44
N HIS A 134 -0.45 -8.63 20.64
CA HIS A 134 -1.78 -8.93 21.21
C HIS A 134 -2.73 -9.70 20.28
N ASN A 135 -2.18 -10.65 19.49
CA ASN A 135 -2.90 -11.43 18.47
C ASN A 135 -3.45 -10.58 17.30
N ILE A 136 -2.98 -9.37 17.13
CA ILE A 136 -3.23 -8.54 15.97
C ILE A 136 -1.97 -8.51 15.10
N ARG A 137 -2.14 -8.70 13.80
CA ARG A 137 -1.09 -8.47 12.82
C ARG A 137 -1.32 -7.13 12.13
N ALA A 138 -0.39 -6.22 12.24
CA ALA A 138 -0.42 -4.96 11.53
C ALA A 138 0.60 -4.98 10.39
N ILE A 139 0.16 -4.67 9.18
CA ILE A 139 0.94 -4.74 7.93
C ILE A 139 0.88 -3.38 7.25
N GLN A 140 2.01 -2.76 7.07
CA GLN A 140 2.19 -1.61 6.19
C GLN A 140 2.68 -2.12 4.84
N LEU A 141 2.00 -1.71 3.78
CA LEU A 141 2.27 -2.20 2.43
C LEU A 141 3.41 -1.40 1.77
N PRO A 142 4.26 -2.08 0.99
CA PRO A 142 5.12 -1.41 0.03
C PRO A 142 4.30 -0.74 -1.07
N CYS A 143 4.94 -0.11 -2.03
CA CYS A 143 4.25 0.54 -3.15
C CYS A 143 4.73 0.01 -4.51
N TRP A 144 4.08 0.46 -5.58
CA TRP A 144 4.50 0.22 -6.97
C TRP A 144 5.03 1.49 -7.64
N GLN A 145 5.44 2.47 -6.83
CA GLN A 145 5.95 3.75 -7.30
C GLN A 145 7.45 3.84 -7.03
N PHE A 146 8.22 4.12 -8.07
CA PHE A 146 9.62 4.49 -7.90
C PHE A 146 9.73 5.78 -7.10
N PHE A 147 10.88 5.97 -6.47
CA PHE A 147 11.18 7.17 -5.73
C PHE A 147 10.89 8.42 -6.56
N VAL A 148 9.99 9.26 -6.07
CA VAL A 148 9.72 10.57 -6.61
C VAL A 148 10.26 11.58 -5.60
N PRO A 149 11.26 12.41 -5.98
CA PRO A 149 11.79 13.42 -5.08
C PRO A 149 10.74 14.52 -4.90
N TYR A 150 9.90 14.40 -3.88
CA TYR A 150 9.13 15.53 -3.39
C TYR A 150 10.05 16.40 -2.54
N ASP A 151 10.12 17.70 -2.79
CA ASP A 151 11.01 18.63 -2.07
C ASP A 151 10.91 18.49 -0.54
N ASN A 152 9.71 18.25 -0.03
CA ASN A 152 9.49 18.08 1.41
C ASN A 152 9.93 16.71 1.95
N ALA A 153 9.83 15.65 1.17
CA ALA A 153 10.31 14.32 1.55
C ALA A 153 11.84 14.25 1.53
N MET A 154 12.47 14.87 0.51
CA MET A 154 13.93 14.97 0.41
C MET A 154 14.57 15.72 1.58
N LYS A 155 13.89 16.76 2.11
CA LYS A 155 14.38 17.50 3.29
C LYS A 155 14.30 16.71 4.57
N ARG A 156 13.32 15.81 4.71
CA ARG A 156 13.11 15.01 5.92
C ARG A 156 13.85 13.68 5.90
N TYR A 157 13.97 13.05 4.72
CA TYR A 157 14.48 11.68 4.57
C TYR A 157 15.33 11.55 3.30
N PRO A 158 16.52 12.14 3.26
CA PRO A 158 17.38 12.10 2.06
C PRO A 158 17.84 10.68 1.70
N TYR A 159 17.68 9.71 2.60
CA TYR A 159 18.08 8.31 2.42
C TYR A 159 16.89 7.35 2.27
N TRP A 160 15.66 7.87 2.32
CA TRP A 160 14.50 7.00 2.25
C TRP A 160 14.24 6.56 0.82
N GLN A 161 14.17 5.27 0.63
CA GLN A 161 13.77 4.65 -0.62
C GLN A 161 12.50 3.85 -0.38
N PRO A 162 11.50 3.94 -1.27
CA PRO A 162 10.30 3.13 -1.15
C PRO A 162 10.61 1.65 -1.41
N ASP A 163 9.97 0.77 -0.67
CA ASP A 163 9.93 -0.64 -1.00
C ASP A 163 8.96 -0.83 -2.17
N ILE A 164 9.47 -1.38 -3.29
CA ILE A 164 8.65 -1.63 -4.47
C ILE A 164 8.19 -3.07 -4.44
N GLY A 165 6.88 -3.28 -4.40
CA GLY A 165 6.35 -4.63 -4.34
C GLY A 165 4.96 -4.72 -3.72
N GLY A 166 4.69 -5.85 -3.12
CA GLY A 166 3.41 -6.17 -2.47
C GLY A 166 3.58 -7.14 -1.31
N VAL A 167 2.46 -7.58 -0.78
CA VAL A 167 2.42 -8.59 0.29
C VAL A 167 1.45 -9.70 -0.10
N ILE A 168 1.92 -10.94 -0.04
CA ILE A 168 1.07 -12.12 -0.15
C ILE A 168 0.73 -12.58 1.26
N THR A 169 -0.55 -12.65 1.55
CA THR A 169 -1.03 -13.17 2.84
C THR A 169 -1.71 -14.50 2.61
N LEU A 170 -1.19 -15.55 3.24
CA LEU A 170 -1.78 -16.88 3.20
C LEU A 170 -2.53 -17.17 4.50
N PHE A 171 -3.66 -17.81 4.35
CA PHE A 171 -4.50 -18.29 5.43
C PHE A 171 -4.58 -19.82 5.36
N ASP A 172 -4.24 -20.49 6.44
CA ASP A 172 -4.45 -21.93 6.53
C ASP A 172 -5.93 -22.26 6.85
N HIS A 173 -6.23 -23.56 6.96
CA HIS A 173 -7.59 -24.06 7.26
C HIS A 173 -8.15 -23.62 8.63
N LYS A 174 -7.34 -23.03 9.51
CA LYS A 174 -7.72 -22.41 10.78
C LYS A 174 -7.60 -20.88 10.73
N LEU A 175 -7.45 -20.31 9.54
CA LEU A 175 -7.21 -18.88 9.29
C LEU A 175 -5.98 -18.33 10.05
N ARG A 176 -4.99 -19.19 10.38
CA ARG A 176 -3.70 -18.70 10.84
C ARG A 176 -3.00 -18.04 9.66
N THR A 177 -2.44 -16.90 9.93
CA THR A 177 -1.97 -15.98 8.89
C THR A 177 -0.46 -16.00 8.76
N THR A 178 0.04 -16.13 7.55
CA THR A 178 1.44 -15.88 7.21
C THR A 178 1.47 -14.82 6.10
N ALA A 179 2.21 -13.74 6.31
CA ALA A 179 2.37 -12.67 5.34
C ALA A 179 3.83 -12.63 4.87
N TRP A 180 4.03 -12.67 3.57
CA TRP A 180 5.33 -12.55 2.93
C TRP A 180 5.37 -11.31 2.05
N PRO A 181 6.27 -10.37 2.34
CA PRO A 181 6.56 -9.32 1.38
C PRO A 181 7.29 -9.93 0.19
N PHE A 182 6.95 -9.46 -0.99
CA PHE A 182 7.79 -9.62 -2.16
C PHE A 182 8.19 -8.21 -2.61
N THR A 183 9.42 -7.87 -2.32
CA THR A 183 9.97 -6.58 -2.71
C THR A 183 11.01 -6.80 -3.79
N TYR A 184 10.93 -6.01 -4.83
CA TYR A 184 12.01 -5.96 -5.80
C TYR A 184 13.19 -5.23 -5.15
N PRO A 185 14.39 -5.84 -5.12
CA PRO A 185 15.57 -5.12 -4.68
C PRO A 185 15.67 -3.84 -5.52
N ASN A 186 15.98 -2.74 -4.86
CA ASN A 186 16.07 -1.44 -5.50
C ASN A 186 16.95 -1.51 -6.75
N ILE A 187 16.30 -1.58 -7.91
CA ILE A 187 16.95 -1.58 -9.23
C ILE A 187 17.30 -0.11 -9.57
N ILE A 188 17.84 0.60 -8.63
CA ILE A 188 18.51 1.85 -8.94
C ILE A 188 19.97 1.50 -9.08
N ASP A 189 20.37 1.17 -10.31
CA ASP A 189 21.76 1.27 -10.69
C ASP A 189 22.27 2.64 -10.22
N PRO A 190 23.33 2.69 -9.39
CA PRO A 190 23.89 3.95 -8.91
C PRO A 190 24.20 4.93 -10.02
N GLN A 191 24.44 4.45 -11.24
CA GLN A 191 24.64 5.28 -12.42
C GLN A 191 23.34 5.87 -12.96
N SER A 192 22.21 5.19 -12.83
CA SER A 192 20.88 5.72 -13.15
C SER A 192 20.48 6.83 -12.20
N TYR A 193 20.83 6.72 -10.92
CA TYR A 193 20.63 7.77 -9.94
C TYR A 193 21.42 9.04 -10.26
N LEU A 194 22.68 8.90 -10.69
CA LEU A 194 23.50 10.02 -11.14
C LEU A 194 22.97 10.68 -12.43
N LYS A 195 22.37 9.91 -13.33
CA LYS A 195 21.67 10.46 -14.50
C LYS A 195 20.41 11.22 -14.14
N LEU A 196 19.62 10.70 -13.20
CA LEU A 196 18.40 11.36 -12.70
C LEU A 196 18.73 12.67 -11.98
N THR A 197 19.77 12.71 -11.16
CA THR A 197 20.22 13.96 -10.52
C THR A 197 20.72 15.01 -11.50
N LYS A 198 21.33 14.62 -12.62
CA LYS A 198 21.68 15.54 -13.72
C LYS A 198 20.46 16.11 -14.44
N ILE A 199 19.42 15.29 -14.66
CA ILE A 199 18.20 15.70 -15.36
C ILE A 199 17.35 16.65 -14.50
N TYR A 200 17.35 16.49 -13.17
CA TYR A 200 16.52 17.30 -12.27
C TYR A 200 17.27 18.45 -11.57
N GLY A 201 18.49 18.77 -12.00
CA GLY A 201 19.20 19.97 -11.50
C GLY A 201 19.66 19.89 -10.05
N VAL A 202 19.66 18.74 -9.42
CA VAL A 202 20.24 18.56 -8.09
C VAL A 202 21.76 18.55 -8.22
N THR A 203 22.37 19.73 -8.08
CA THR A 203 23.82 19.90 -8.00
C THR A 203 24.31 19.41 -6.64
N GLY A 204 24.55 18.11 -6.53
CA GLY A 204 25.33 17.58 -5.42
C GLY A 204 26.77 18.08 -5.57
N LYS A 205 27.24 18.90 -4.64
CA LYS A 205 28.67 19.22 -4.53
C LYS A 205 29.44 17.90 -4.40
N ARG A 206 30.36 17.64 -5.31
CA ARG A 206 31.31 16.52 -5.17
C ARG A 206 31.96 16.59 -3.81
N LEU A 207 31.73 15.59 -2.99
CA LEU A 207 32.56 15.35 -1.81
C LEU A 207 33.99 15.10 -2.33
N GLY A 208 34.88 16.03 -2.03
CA GLY A 208 36.27 15.96 -2.44
C GLY A 208 36.92 14.68 -1.91
N LYS A 209 37.61 14.00 -2.80
CA LYS A 209 38.59 12.99 -2.41
C LYS A 209 39.61 13.63 -1.46
N LYS A 210 39.74 13.09 -0.26
CA LYS A 210 40.99 13.09 0.50
C LYS A 210 41.50 11.67 0.59
#